data_fa6e29b4918e5e7386f23e6ec8859a9c
#
_entry.id   fa6e29b4918e5e7386f23e6ec8859a9c
#
_cell.length_a   1.000
_cell.length_b   1.000
_cell.length_c   1.000
_cell.angle_alpha   90.00
_cell.angle_beta   90.00
_cell.angle_gamma   90.00
#
_symmetry.space_group_name_H-M   'P 1'
#
loop_
_entity.id
_entity.type
_entity.pdbx_description
1 polymer ?
#
loop_
_entity_poly.entity_id
_entity_poly.type
_entity_poly.pdbx_seq_one_letter_code
_entity_poly.pdbx_strand_id
1 'polypeptide(L)'
;MAVRRSALKSGPSKATTPAPSTSRGATRGQVDTAVRSGLLTGRFIPGKAVTIRGLAAELGVSPMPVREVLQRLAAENALEVKPNGRIQIPDMTRGRFDEVLKARLLLEPELAELALSSLDSSDVKALTAIDDDIDQRLVNGDAEAYMRLNHAFHFYIYRASGSKVLLPLIDSLWLQFAPFMRTVYGRVGTANLVDQHKEAIRAVEQQDGPALRAAITADITDGMGLLGKEILLKA
;
A
#
# COMPACT_ATOMS: atom_id res chain seq x y z
N MET A 1 35.26 63.80 55.61
CA MET A 1 35.10 62.35 55.52
C MET A 1 34.36 61.97 54.22
N ALA A 2 35.08 61.50 53.24
CA ALA A 2 34.53 61.27 51.92
C ALA A 2 34.33 59.77 51.72
N VAL A 3 33.10 59.36 51.46
CA VAL A 3 32.74 57.94 51.17
C VAL A 3 32.79 57.76 49.64
N ARG A 4 33.71 56.91 49.19
CA ARG A 4 33.85 56.45 47.78
C ARG A 4 32.74 55.48 47.45
N ARG A 5 31.94 55.79 46.43
CA ARG A 5 31.05 54.82 45.77
C ARG A 5 31.81 54.04 44.69
N SER A 6 31.87 52.73 44.82
CA SER A 6 32.40 51.81 43.84
C SER A 6 31.33 51.53 42.81
N ALA A 7 31.65 51.76 41.52
CA ALA A 7 30.80 51.45 40.38
C ALA A 7 31.07 50.02 39.91
N LEU A 8 30.06 49.14 39.99
CA LEU A 8 30.05 47.81 39.39
C LEU A 8 29.77 47.94 37.85
N LYS A 9 30.72 47.53 37.03
CA LYS A 9 30.56 47.39 35.59
C LYS A 9 29.81 46.09 35.29
N SER A 10 28.58 46.18 34.75
CA SER A 10 27.85 45.09 34.15
C SER A 10 28.38 44.79 32.73
N GLY A 11 28.98 43.64 32.55
CA GLY A 11 29.38 43.13 31.23
C GLY A 11 28.18 42.65 30.40
N PRO A 12 28.25 42.65 29.07
CA PRO A 12 27.15 42.27 28.21
C PRO A 12 26.90 40.74 28.29
N SER A 13 25.63 40.40 28.59
CA SER A 13 25.12 39.03 28.53
C SER A 13 25.19 38.51 27.08
N LYS A 14 25.91 37.42 26.86
CA LYS A 14 25.88 36.71 25.57
C LYS A 14 24.50 36.08 25.36
N ALA A 15 23.79 36.61 24.36
CA ALA A 15 22.57 36.02 23.88
C ALA A 15 22.89 34.61 23.29
N THR A 16 22.42 33.56 23.94
CA THR A 16 22.46 32.21 23.44
C THR A 16 21.44 32.07 22.31
N THR A 17 21.90 32.00 21.09
CA THR A 17 21.09 31.67 19.91
C THR A 17 20.51 30.26 20.14
N PRO A 18 19.20 30.06 20.08
CA PRO A 18 18.65 28.68 20.16
C PRO A 18 19.13 27.86 18.97
N ALA A 19 19.64 26.67 19.25
CA ALA A 19 19.98 25.69 18.24
C ALA A 19 18.79 25.42 17.32
N PRO A 20 19.00 25.18 16.00
CA PRO A 20 17.91 24.87 15.09
C PRO A 20 17.18 23.61 15.58
N SER A 21 15.87 23.71 15.73
CA SER A 21 15.01 22.58 16.05
C SER A 21 15.24 21.47 15.03
N THR A 22 15.79 20.36 15.47
CA THR A 22 15.86 19.14 14.69
C THR A 22 14.47 18.83 14.15
N SER A 23 14.33 18.80 12.82
CA SER A 23 13.11 18.36 12.14
C SER A 23 12.66 17.05 12.79
N ARG A 24 11.42 17.01 13.31
CA ARG A 24 10.85 15.76 13.83
C ARG A 24 10.91 14.73 12.71
N GLY A 25 11.78 13.75 12.83
CA GLY A 25 11.84 12.63 11.91
C GLY A 25 10.45 12.00 11.76
N ALA A 26 10.16 11.45 10.59
CA ALA A 26 8.87 10.81 10.32
C ALA A 26 8.51 9.82 11.43
N THR A 27 7.24 9.80 11.82
CA THR A 27 6.72 8.90 12.85
C THR A 27 6.73 7.46 12.33
N ARG A 28 6.70 6.47 13.25
CA ARG A 28 6.56 5.06 12.88
C ARG A 28 5.37 4.82 11.92
N GLY A 29 4.25 5.51 12.13
CA GLY A 29 3.08 5.42 11.24
C GLY A 29 3.37 5.94 9.84
N GLN A 30 4.11 7.03 9.71
CA GLN A 30 4.50 7.56 8.39
C GLN A 30 5.47 6.63 7.66
N VAL A 31 6.40 6.00 8.38
CA VAL A 31 7.29 4.96 7.81
C VAL A 31 6.48 3.76 7.33
N ASP A 32 5.52 3.27 8.13
CA ASP A 32 4.65 2.17 7.76
C ASP A 32 3.85 2.46 6.49
N THR A 33 3.19 3.62 6.45
CA THR A 33 2.43 4.06 5.28
C THR A 33 3.31 4.14 4.04
N ALA A 34 4.52 4.70 4.14
CA ALA A 34 5.43 4.83 3.01
C ALA A 34 5.90 3.46 2.48
N VAL A 35 6.22 2.51 3.38
CA VAL A 35 6.67 1.17 2.99
C VAL A 35 5.52 0.36 2.39
N ARG A 36 4.31 0.38 2.99
CA ARG A 36 3.12 -0.28 2.42
C ARG A 36 2.77 0.29 1.05
N SER A 37 2.74 1.61 0.91
CA SER A 37 2.54 2.25 -0.39
C SER A 37 3.58 1.80 -1.42
N GLY A 38 4.84 1.72 -1.04
CA GLY A 38 5.90 1.23 -1.93
C GLY A 38 5.73 -0.24 -2.35
N LEU A 39 5.18 -1.09 -1.48
CA LEU A 39 4.82 -2.48 -1.83
C LEU A 39 3.63 -2.50 -2.80
N LEU A 40 2.57 -1.77 -2.49
CA LEU A 40 1.34 -1.73 -3.28
C LEU A 40 1.58 -1.16 -4.69
N THR A 41 2.47 -0.18 -4.85
CA THR A 41 2.78 0.41 -6.16
C THR A 41 3.92 -0.31 -6.90
N GLY A 42 4.47 -1.39 -6.31
CA GLY A 42 5.56 -2.17 -6.91
C GLY A 42 6.89 -1.44 -6.97
N ARG A 43 7.12 -0.43 -6.13
CA ARG A 43 8.40 0.24 -5.97
C ARG A 43 9.49 -0.71 -5.48
N PHE A 44 9.15 -1.65 -4.61
CA PHE A 44 10.03 -2.72 -4.19
C PHE A 44 10.01 -3.86 -5.20
N ILE A 45 11.15 -4.14 -5.81
CA ILE A 45 11.27 -5.13 -6.87
C ILE A 45 11.48 -6.52 -6.25
N PRO A 46 10.68 -7.54 -6.62
CA PRO A 46 10.90 -8.92 -6.17
C PRO A 46 12.35 -9.39 -6.41
N GLY A 47 12.91 -10.09 -5.43
CA GLY A 47 14.29 -10.57 -5.45
C GLY A 47 15.36 -9.53 -5.15
N LYS A 48 15.04 -8.23 -5.10
CA LYS A 48 15.96 -7.18 -4.63
C LYS A 48 15.85 -6.97 -3.12
N ALA A 49 17.01 -6.74 -2.48
CA ALA A 49 17.05 -6.48 -1.05
C ALA A 49 16.43 -5.13 -0.69
N VAL A 50 15.59 -5.14 0.34
CA VAL A 50 15.14 -3.94 1.04
C VAL A 50 16.10 -3.70 2.20
N THR A 51 16.82 -2.56 2.21
CA THR A 51 17.80 -2.28 3.25
C THR A 51 17.28 -1.26 4.25
N ILE A 52 17.43 -1.56 5.54
CA ILE A 52 17.03 -0.66 6.63
C ILE A 52 17.70 0.70 6.50
N ARG A 53 19.03 0.72 6.22
CA ARG A 53 19.80 1.97 6.08
C ARG A 53 19.36 2.78 4.85
N GLY A 54 19.11 2.12 3.73
CA GLY A 54 18.63 2.78 2.50
C GLY A 54 17.29 3.45 2.70
N LEU A 55 16.30 2.72 3.26
CA LEU A 55 14.98 3.28 3.57
C LEU A 55 15.05 4.38 4.62
N ALA A 56 15.86 4.23 5.66
CA ALA A 56 16.02 5.25 6.69
C ALA A 56 16.57 6.56 6.09
N ALA A 57 17.59 6.47 5.24
CA ALA A 57 18.17 7.63 4.56
C ALA A 57 17.15 8.30 3.62
N GLU A 58 16.41 7.50 2.86
CA GLU A 58 15.39 7.98 1.92
C GLU A 58 14.23 8.68 2.62
N LEU A 59 13.75 8.13 3.75
CA LEU A 59 12.64 8.68 4.52
C LEU A 59 13.07 9.75 5.53
N GLY A 60 14.38 10.03 5.64
CA GLY A 60 14.89 11.03 6.59
C GLY A 60 14.68 10.65 8.06
N VAL A 61 14.72 9.35 8.40
CA VAL A 61 14.46 8.83 9.74
C VAL A 61 15.64 8.03 10.28
N SER A 62 15.62 7.73 11.59
CA SER A 62 16.56 6.77 12.16
C SER A 62 16.28 5.32 11.70
N PRO A 63 17.24 4.40 11.74
CA PRO A 63 17.05 3.01 11.35
C PRO A 63 16.03 2.22 12.19
N MET A 64 15.77 2.63 13.43
CA MET A 64 14.92 1.89 14.38
C MET A 64 13.46 1.76 13.90
N PRO A 65 12.71 2.85 13.60
CA PRO A 65 11.33 2.73 13.13
C PRO A 65 11.23 1.94 11.82
N VAL A 66 12.22 2.03 10.94
CA VAL A 66 12.25 1.23 9.70
C VAL A 66 12.37 -0.26 10.03
N ARG A 67 13.27 -0.64 10.93
CA ARG A 67 13.43 -2.04 11.37
C ARG A 67 12.13 -2.63 11.92
N GLU A 68 11.44 -1.89 12.80
CA GLU A 68 10.18 -2.33 13.38
C GLU A 68 9.09 -2.54 12.32
N VAL A 69 8.99 -1.63 11.36
CA VAL A 69 8.02 -1.74 10.25
C VAL A 69 8.33 -2.95 9.37
N LEU A 70 9.59 -3.14 8.98
CA LEU A 70 9.97 -4.28 8.13
C LEU A 70 9.80 -5.62 8.85
N GLN A 71 10.05 -5.70 10.17
CA GLN A 71 9.78 -6.91 10.95
C GLN A 71 8.28 -7.23 11.02
N ARG A 72 7.42 -6.20 11.17
CA ARG A 72 5.96 -6.40 11.15
C ARG A 72 5.49 -6.88 9.78
N LEU A 73 5.95 -6.27 8.69
CA LEU A 73 5.62 -6.70 7.34
C LEU A 73 6.13 -8.12 7.02
N ALA A 74 7.24 -8.54 7.65
CA ALA A 74 7.69 -9.92 7.57
C ALA A 74 6.74 -10.88 8.34
N ALA A 75 6.22 -10.48 9.49
CA ALA A 75 5.20 -11.26 10.21
C ALA A 75 3.86 -11.34 9.44
N GLU A 76 3.57 -10.36 8.59
CA GLU A 76 2.43 -10.35 7.69
C GLU A 76 2.70 -11.10 6.35
N ASN A 77 3.85 -11.75 6.20
CA ASN A 77 4.29 -12.44 4.98
C ASN A 77 4.45 -11.55 3.72
N ALA A 78 4.38 -10.23 3.87
CA ALA A 78 4.65 -9.28 2.78
C ALA A 78 6.14 -9.19 2.45
N LEU A 79 6.99 -9.44 3.44
CA LEU A 79 8.45 -9.52 3.32
C LEU A 79 8.96 -10.81 3.97
N GLU A 80 10.18 -11.21 3.63
CA GLU A 80 10.88 -12.30 4.31
C GLU A 80 12.27 -11.86 4.79
N VAL A 81 12.70 -12.42 5.91
CA VAL A 81 14.06 -12.26 6.42
C VAL A 81 14.82 -13.53 6.13
N LYS A 82 15.79 -13.46 5.21
CA LYS A 82 16.64 -14.60 4.88
C LYS A 82 17.61 -14.94 6.03
N PRO A 83 18.19 -16.15 6.09
CA PRO A 83 19.15 -16.55 7.13
C PRO A 83 20.36 -15.62 7.26
N ASN A 84 20.76 -14.96 6.18
CA ASN A 84 21.85 -13.97 6.16
C ASN A 84 21.39 -12.56 6.61
N GLY A 85 20.18 -12.41 7.13
CA GLY A 85 19.60 -11.14 7.56
C GLY A 85 19.12 -10.21 6.45
N ARG A 86 19.19 -10.64 5.18
CA ARG A 86 18.65 -9.88 4.05
C ARG A 86 17.13 -9.87 4.09
N ILE A 87 16.54 -8.70 3.92
CA ILE A 87 15.08 -8.53 3.81
C ILE A 87 14.73 -8.36 2.33
N GLN A 88 13.74 -9.09 1.87
CA GLN A 88 13.26 -9.01 0.48
C GLN A 88 11.79 -9.38 0.39
N ILE A 89 11.17 -9.14 -0.78
CA ILE A 89 9.86 -9.68 -1.12
C ILE A 89 10.03 -11.19 -1.34
N PRO A 90 9.21 -12.05 -0.69
CA PRO A 90 9.25 -13.49 -0.92
C PRO A 90 9.00 -13.84 -2.40
N ASP A 91 9.64 -14.89 -2.88
CA ASP A 91 9.43 -15.35 -4.26
C ASP A 91 7.97 -15.79 -4.47
N MET A 92 7.39 -15.41 -5.62
CA MET A 92 6.08 -15.87 -6.05
C MET A 92 6.22 -17.22 -6.78
N THR A 93 6.29 -18.29 -6.01
CA THR A 93 6.22 -19.65 -6.56
C THR A 93 4.80 -19.98 -7.03
N ARG A 94 4.63 -21.00 -7.86
CA ARG A 94 3.30 -21.47 -8.28
C ARG A 94 2.40 -21.76 -7.09
N GLY A 95 2.88 -22.52 -6.09
CA GLY A 95 2.09 -22.85 -4.91
C GLY A 95 1.65 -21.62 -4.13
N ARG A 96 2.56 -20.65 -3.91
CA ARG A 96 2.21 -19.38 -3.26
C ARG A 96 1.18 -18.57 -4.05
N PHE A 97 1.32 -18.53 -5.38
CA PHE A 97 0.36 -17.88 -6.25
C PHE A 97 -1.05 -18.48 -6.10
N ASP A 98 -1.14 -19.81 -6.18
CA ASP A 98 -2.42 -20.53 -6.07
C ASP A 98 -3.07 -20.33 -4.70
N GLU A 99 -2.28 -20.29 -3.62
CA GLU A 99 -2.77 -20.02 -2.26
C GLU A 99 -3.27 -18.58 -2.10
N VAL A 100 -2.52 -17.59 -2.59
CA VAL A 100 -2.92 -16.17 -2.53
C VAL A 100 -4.18 -15.95 -3.35
N LEU A 101 -4.25 -16.48 -4.58
CA LEU A 101 -5.45 -16.39 -5.41
C LEU A 101 -6.67 -16.99 -4.71
N LYS A 102 -6.52 -18.20 -4.15
CA LYS A 102 -7.60 -18.88 -3.43
C LYS A 102 -8.06 -18.06 -2.22
N ALA A 103 -7.14 -17.52 -1.44
CA ALA A 103 -7.48 -16.71 -0.27
C ALA A 103 -8.22 -15.41 -0.67
N ARG A 104 -7.79 -14.72 -1.73
CA ARG A 104 -8.46 -13.55 -2.27
C ARG A 104 -9.89 -13.87 -2.71
N LEU A 105 -10.07 -14.93 -3.50
CA LEU A 105 -11.39 -15.37 -3.99
C LEU A 105 -12.35 -15.79 -2.87
N LEU A 106 -11.83 -16.25 -1.73
CA LEU A 106 -12.65 -16.61 -0.58
C LEU A 106 -13.05 -15.38 0.27
N LEU A 107 -12.17 -14.39 0.41
CA LEU A 107 -12.33 -13.33 1.39
C LEU A 107 -12.84 -12.00 0.80
N GLU A 108 -12.35 -11.61 -0.38
CA GLU A 108 -12.65 -10.28 -0.93
C GLU A 108 -14.09 -10.17 -1.43
N PRO A 109 -14.66 -11.14 -2.18
CA PRO A 109 -16.08 -11.09 -2.57
C PRO A 109 -17.03 -11.11 -1.38
N GLU A 110 -16.71 -11.88 -0.32
CA GLU A 110 -17.46 -11.88 0.95
C GLU A 110 -17.45 -10.52 1.61
N LEU A 111 -16.27 -9.90 1.71
CA LEU A 111 -16.14 -8.59 2.35
C LEU A 111 -16.84 -7.48 1.56
N ALA A 112 -16.83 -7.56 0.23
CA ALA A 112 -17.53 -6.62 -0.63
C ALA A 112 -19.05 -6.71 -0.44
N GLU A 113 -19.61 -7.92 -0.39
CA GLU A 113 -21.03 -8.14 -0.15
C GLU A 113 -21.44 -7.65 1.25
N LEU A 114 -20.65 -7.92 2.28
CA LEU A 114 -20.86 -7.40 3.64
C LEU A 114 -20.84 -5.87 3.70
N ALA A 115 -20.07 -5.21 2.84
CA ALA A 115 -19.95 -3.77 2.78
C ALA A 115 -21.19 -3.09 2.15
N LEU A 116 -21.95 -3.82 1.32
CA LEU A 116 -22.98 -3.26 0.44
C LEU A 116 -24.04 -2.44 1.18
N SER A 117 -24.51 -2.92 2.34
CA SER A 117 -25.51 -2.21 3.14
C SER A 117 -25.04 -0.87 3.72
N SER A 118 -23.74 -0.61 3.68
CA SER A 118 -23.12 0.64 4.17
C SER A 118 -22.73 1.58 3.02
N LEU A 119 -22.99 1.21 1.77
CA LEU A 119 -22.69 2.00 0.58
C LEU A 119 -23.98 2.64 0.04
N ASP A 120 -23.89 3.92 -0.35
CA ASP A 120 -25.00 4.70 -0.88
C ASP A 120 -24.70 5.34 -2.24
N SER A 121 -25.60 6.20 -2.71
CA SER A 121 -25.45 6.89 -4.00
C SER A 121 -24.29 7.87 -4.05
N SER A 122 -23.79 8.35 -2.92
CA SER A 122 -22.59 9.18 -2.86
C SER A 122 -21.32 8.35 -3.06
N ASP A 123 -21.33 7.10 -2.58
CA ASP A 123 -20.25 6.15 -2.76
C ASP A 123 -20.16 5.68 -4.21
N VAL A 124 -21.30 5.48 -4.89
CA VAL A 124 -21.35 5.20 -6.33
C VAL A 124 -20.63 6.29 -7.13
N LYS A 125 -20.89 7.57 -6.82
CA LYS A 125 -20.18 8.70 -7.48
C LYS A 125 -18.68 8.69 -7.20
N ALA A 126 -18.29 8.41 -5.96
CA ALA A 126 -16.88 8.33 -5.58
C ALA A 126 -16.16 7.18 -6.28
N LEU A 127 -16.78 5.99 -6.35
CA LEU A 127 -16.24 4.83 -7.06
C LEU A 127 -16.13 5.09 -8.56
N THR A 128 -17.14 5.73 -9.18
CA THR A 128 -17.09 6.13 -10.59
C THR A 128 -15.94 7.09 -10.87
N ALA A 129 -15.72 8.09 -10.01
CA ALA A 129 -14.61 9.01 -10.17
C ALA A 129 -13.23 8.32 -10.06
N ILE A 130 -13.10 7.32 -9.19
CA ILE A 130 -11.86 6.53 -9.08
C ILE A 130 -11.67 5.68 -10.36
N ASP A 131 -12.72 5.07 -10.88
CA ASP A 131 -12.68 4.25 -12.09
C ASP A 131 -12.33 5.07 -13.35
N ASP A 132 -12.92 6.25 -13.49
CA ASP A 132 -12.58 7.20 -14.56
C ASP A 132 -11.09 7.60 -14.53
N ASP A 133 -10.54 7.83 -13.33
CA ASP A 133 -9.11 8.09 -13.14
C ASP A 133 -8.26 6.87 -13.51
N ILE A 134 -8.70 5.64 -13.20
CA ILE A 134 -8.05 4.38 -13.59
C ILE A 134 -7.97 4.29 -15.10
N ASP A 135 -9.08 4.46 -15.81
CA ASP A 135 -9.14 4.43 -17.27
C ASP A 135 -8.13 5.41 -17.90
N GLN A 136 -8.03 6.64 -17.39
CA GLN A 136 -7.05 7.62 -17.84
C GLN A 136 -5.60 7.17 -17.63
N ARG A 137 -5.29 6.54 -16.49
CA ARG A 137 -3.93 6.03 -16.21
C ARG A 137 -3.57 4.85 -17.10
N LEU A 138 -4.53 3.98 -17.39
CA LEU A 138 -4.34 2.87 -18.33
C LEU A 138 -3.96 3.37 -19.71
N VAL A 139 -4.69 4.36 -20.25
CA VAL A 139 -4.39 4.97 -21.55
C VAL A 139 -3.00 5.61 -21.60
N ASN A 140 -2.58 6.25 -20.50
CA ASN A 140 -1.29 6.92 -20.40
C ASN A 140 -0.11 5.98 -20.08
N GLY A 141 -0.36 4.69 -19.82
CA GLY A 141 0.66 3.71 -19.41
C GLY A 141 1.25 3.95 -18.03
N ASP A 142 0.57 4.74 -17.17
CA ASP A 142 1.01 5.04 -15.79
C ASP A 142 0.65 3.89 -14.85
N ALA A 143 1.44 2.83 -14.91
CA ALA A 143 1.22 1.62 -14.14
C ALA A 143 1.29 1.86 -12.61
N GLU A 144 2.06 2.83 -12.13
CA GLU A 144 2.14 3.13 -10.69
C GLU A 144 0.85 3.78 -10.19
N ALA A 145 0.35 4.79 -10.91
CA ALA A 145 -0.92 5.42 -10.57
C ALA A 145 -2.09 4.44 -10.72
N TYR A 146 -2.08 3.60 -11.76
CA TYR A 146 -3.05 2.52 -11.92
C TYR A 146 -3.09 1.62 -10.68
N MET A 147 -1.95 1.06 -10.25
CA MET A 147 -1.91 0.16 -9.09
C MET A 147 -2.42 0.82 -7.81
N ARG A 148 -2.09 2.10 -7.61
CA ARG A 148 -2.55 2.88 -6.47
C ARG A 148 -4.07 3.10 -6.50
N LEU A 149 -4.61 3.45 -7.65
CA LEU A 149 -6.04 3.71 -7.83
C LEU A 149 -6.87 2.42 -7.78
N ASN A 150 -6.39 1.34 -8.40
CA ASN A 150 -7.00 0.02 -8.31
C ASN A 150 -7.11 -0.46 -6.85
N HIS A 151 -6.04 -0.33 -6.07
CA HIS A 151 -6.10 -0.59 -4.63
C HIS A 151 -7.11 0.33 -3.93
N ALA A 152 -7.14 1.62 -4.26
CA ALA A 152 -8.06 2.57 -3.65
C ALA A 152 -9.53 2.21 -3.95
N PHE A 153 -9.85 1.78 -5.17
CA PHE A 153 -11.17 1.33 -5.58
C PHE A 153 -11.66 0.16 -4.74
N HIS A 154 -10.91 -0.92 -4.71
CA HIS A 154 -11.27 -2.10 -3.95
C HIS A 154 -11.40 -1.82 -2.45
N PHE A 155 -10.42 -1.11 -1.88
CA PHE A 155 -10.43 -0.79 -0.45
C PHE A 155 -11.45 0.29 -0.07
N TYR A 156 -11.97 1.06 -1.02
CA TYR A 156 -13.13 1.91 -0.78
C TYR A 156 -14.34 1.07 -0.39
N ILE A 157 -14.63 0.04 -1.19
CA ILE A 157 -15.72 -0.91 -0.92
C ILE A 157 -15.45 -1.68 0.38
N TYR A 158 -14.27 -2.31 0.50
CA TYR A 158 -13.98 -3.21 1.63
C TYR A 158 -14.03 -2.52 3.00
N ARG A 159 -13.58 -1.26 3.09
CA ARG A 159 -13.61 -0.47 4.33
C ARG A 159 -15.02 -0.17 4.80
N ALA A 160 -15.98 -0.03 3.90
CA ALA A 160 -17.39 0.20 4.24
C ALA A 160 -18.01 -0.95 5.06
N SER A 161 -17.44 -2.17 4.97
CA SER A 161 -17.86 -3.31 5.80
C SER A 161 -17.62 -3.11 7.30
N GLY A 162 -16.70 -2.24 7.69
CA GLY A 162 -16.28 -2.05 9.09
C GLY A 162 -15.59 -3.27 9.72
N SER A 163 -15.30 -4.33 8.95
CA SER A 163 -14.70 -5.57 9.47
C SER A 163 -13.29 -5.33 10.00
N LYS A 164 -13.09 -5.63 11.28
CA LYS A 164 -11.78 -5.53 11.95
C LYS A 164 -10.92 -6.80 11.86
N VAL A 165 -11.48 -7.87 11.31
CA VAL A 165 -10.81 -9.16 11.13
C VAL A 165 -10.48 -9.41 9.67
N LEU A 166 -11.49 -9.35 8.78
CA LEU A 166 -11.28 -9.66 7.36
C LEU A 166 -10.44 -8.60 6.65
N LEU A 167 -10.68 -7.32 6.92
CA LEU A 167 -9.96 -6.23 6.24
C LEU A 167 -8.43 -6.30 6.43
N PRO A 168 -7.86 -6.52 7.64
CA PRO A 168 -6.42 -6.70 7.79
C PRO A 168 -5.86 -7.94 7.09
N LEU A 169 -6.62 -9.03 6.99
CA LEU A 169 -6.21 -10.23 6.25
C LEU A 169 -6.10 -9.94 4.75
N ILE A 170 -7.09 -9.25 4.21
CA ILE A 170 -7.10 -8.83 2.80
C ILE A 170 -5.96 -7.85 2.52
N ASP A 171 -5.73 -6.87 3.40
CA ASP A 171 -4.61 -5.93 3.28
C ASP A 171 -3.26 -6.67 3.20
N SER A 172 -3.05 -7.68 4.05
CA SER A 172 -1.86 -8.54 3.99
C SER A 172 -1.74 -9.30 2.66
N LEU A 173 -2.84 -9.83 2.12
CA LEU A 173 -2.82 -10.51 0.82
C LEU A 173 -2.43 -9.56 -0.31
N TRP A 174 -2.96 -8.34 -0.31
CA TRP A 174 -2.62 -7.32 -1.30
C TRP A 174 -1.13 -6.96 -1.28
N LEU A 175 -0.53 -6.82 -0.11
CA LEU A 175 0.91 -6.57 0.02
C LEU A 175 1.78 -7.71 -0.53
N GLN A 176 1.26 -8.95 -0.54
CA GLN A 176 1.98 -10.12 -1.00
C GLN A 176 2.01 -10.26 -2.52
N PHE A 177 0.96 -9.83 -3.25
CA PHE A 177 0.92 -9.98 -4.71
C PHE A 177 1.21 -8.69 -5.49
N ALA A 178 0.88 -7.53 -4.95
CA ALA A 178 1.00 -6.26 -5.66
C ALA A 178 2.41 -5.98 -6.25
N PRO A 179 3.52 -6.28 -5.56
CA PRO A 179 4.85 -6.07 -6.14
C PRO A 179 5.09 -6.83 -7.45
N PHE A 180 4.43 -7.97 -7.65
CA PHE A 180 4.55 -8.76 -8.87
C PHE A 180 3.72 -8.20 -10.02
N MET A 181 2.58 -7.58 -9.73
CA MET A 181 1.73 -6.93 -10.74
C MET A 181 2.49 -5.83 -11.49
N ARG A 182 3.29 -5.03 -10.79
CA ARG A 182 4.15 -4.00 -11.42
C ARG A 182 5.10 -4.61 -12.45
N THR A 183 5.64 -5.79 -12.16
CA THR A 183 6.55 -6.49 -13.08
C THR A 183 5.81 -6.96 -14.34
N VAL A 184 4.57 -7.43 -14.18
CA VAL A 184 3.73 -7.87 -15.30
C VAL A 184 3.33 -6.68 -16.16
N TYR A 185 2.78 -5.63 -15.57
CA TYR A 185 2.38 -4.41 -16.32
C TYR A 185 3.55 -3.74 -17.03
N GLY A 186 4.75 -3.78 -16.47
CA GLY A 186 5.95 -3.28 -17.11
C GLY A 186 6.40 -4.09 -18.34
N ARG A 187 5.89 -5.33 -18.51
CA ARG A 187 6.24 -6.21 -19.64
C ARG A 187 5.17 -6.25 -20.72
N VAL A 188 3.92 -6.42 -20.31
CA VAL A 188 2.79 -6.60 -21.25
C VAL A 188 2.05 -5.30 -21.53
N GLY A 189 2.39 -4.22 -20.81
CA GLY A 189 1.67 -2.96 -20.86
C GLY A 189 0.32 -3.04 -20.14
N THR A 190 -0.42 -1.96 -20.20
CA THR A 190 -1.74 -1.83 -19.55
C THR A 190 -2.92 -1.94 -20.51
N ALA A 191 -2.66 -1.94 -21.83
CA ALA A 191 -3.69 -1.88 -22.85
C ALA A 191 -4.66 -3.07 -22.91
N ASN A 192 -4.27 -4.23 -22.36
CA ASN A 192 -5.07 -5.45 -22.36
C ASN A 192 -5.59 -5.81 -20.94
N LEU A 193 -5.54 -4.87 -20.01
CA LEU A 193 -6.14 -5.09 -18.69
C LEU A 193 -7.65 -5.01 -18.85
N VAL A 194 -8.32 -6.04 -18.40
CA VAL A 194 -9.78 -6.09 -18.24
C VAL A 194 -10.04 -6.03 -16.75
N ASP A 195 -10.81 -5.06 -16.34
CA ASP A 195 -11.32 -4.97 -14.99
C ASP A 195 -12.85 -5.06 -14.98
N GLN A 196 -13.39 -5.33 -13.82
CA GLN A 196 -14.84 -5.48 -13.61
C GLN A 196 -15.38 -4.34 -12.74
N HIS A 197 -14.69 -3.22 -12.68
CA HIS A 197 -15.06 -2.09 -11.82
C HIS A 197 -16.44 -1.53 -12.16
N LYS A 198 -16.75 -1.39 -13.45
CA LYS A 198 -18.08 -0.89 -13.91
C LYS A 198 -19.21 -1.82 -13.50
N GLU A 199 -18.97 -3.13 -13.52
CA GLU A 199 -19.95 -4.11 -13.03
C GLU A 199 -20.09 -4.04 -11.51
N ALA A 200 -19.01 -3.85 -10.76
CA ALA A 200 -19.04 -3.65 -9.32
C ALA A 200 -19.81 -2.35 -8.96
N ILE A 201 -19.57 -1.25 -9.67
CA ILE A 201 -20.28 0.03 -9.47
C ILE A 201 -21.79 -0.16 -9.70
N ARG A 202 -22.20 -0.83 -10.80
CA ARG A 202 -23.60 -1.12 -11.07
C ARG A 202 -24.25 -1.97 -9.98
N ALA A 203 -23.53 -2.97 -9.49
CA ALA A 203 -24.02 -3.82 -8.42
C ALA A 203 -24.21 -3.04 -7.11
N VAL A 204 -23.32 -2.10 -6.79
CA VAL A 204 -23.49 -1.18 -5.65
C VAL A 204 -24.70 -0.27 -5.86
N GLU A 205 -24.87 0.32 -7.03
CA GLU A 205 -26.00 1.19 -7.37
C GLU A 205 -27.34 0.46 -7.23
N GLN A 206 -27.37 -0.82 -7.66
CA GLN A 206 -28.58 -1.66 -7.61
C GLN A 206 -28.77 -2.36 -6.27
N GLN A 207 -27.83 -2.22 -5.32
CA GLN A 207 -27.82 -2.94 -4.04
C GLN A 207 -27.91 -4.46 -4.24
N ASP A 208 -27.25 -4.99 -5.29
CA ASP A 208 -27.22 -6.40 -5.65
C ASP A 208 -25.96 -7.09 -5.11
N GLY A 209 -26.07 -7.74 -3.95
CA GLY A 209 -24.96 -8.44 -3.30
C GLY A 209 -24.37 -9.57 -4.15
N PRO A 210 -25.16 -10.49 -4.69
CA PRO A 210 -24.69 -11.52 -5.62
C PRO A 210 -23.96 -10.98 -6.84
N ALA A 211 -24.44 -9.89 -7.47
CA ALA A 211 -23.77 -9.26 -8.59
C ALA A 211 -22.44 -8.62 -8.18
N LEU A 212 -22.39 -7.94 -7.02
CA LEU A 212 -21.14 -7.37 -6.50
C LEU A 212 -20.10 -8.47 -6.22
N ARG A 213 -20.52 -9.56 -5.57
CA ARG A 213 -19.67 -10.74 -5.35
C ARG A 213 -19.12 -11.31 -6.66
N ALA A 214 -19.96 -11.43 -7.69
CA ALA A 214 -19.58 -11.93 -8.99
C ALA A 214 -18.58 -10.99 -9.69
N ALA A 215 -18.79 -9.68 -9.66
CA ALA A 215 -17.91 -8.68 -10.24
C ALA A 215 -16.52 -8.72 -9.58
N ILE A 216 -16.43 -8.72 -8.26
CA ILE A 216 -15.15 -8.81 -7.54
C ILE A 216 -14.44 -10.14 -7.82
N THR A 217 -15.18 -11.25 -7.91
CA THR A 217 -14.61 -12.56 -8.26
C THR A 217 -14.01 -12.55 -9.67
N ALA A 218 -14.71 -11.99 -10.63
CA ALA A 218 -14.24 -11.90 -12.02
C ALA A 218 -13.01 -10.99 -12.12
N ASP A 219 -13.03 -9.83 -11.46
CA ASP A 219 -11.90 -8.91 -11.43
C ASP A 219 -10.61 -9.55 -10.89
N ILE A 220 -10.71 -10.25 -9.75
CA ILE A 220 -9.58 -10.99 -9.18
C ILE A 220 -9.10 -12.07 -10.15
N THR A 221 -10.01 -12.80 -10.79
CA THR A 221 -9.68 -13.91 -11.69
C THR A 221 -8.97 -13.40 -12.94
N ASP A 222 -9.45 -12.31 -13.53
CA ASP A 222 -8.87 -11.72 -14.75
C ASP A 222 -7.50 -11.11 -14.45
N GLY A 223 -7.39 -10.28 -13.40
CA GLY A 223 -6.13 -9.66 -13.00
C GLY A 223 -5.06 -10.67 -12.56
N MET A 224 -5.43 -11.66 -11.74
CA MET A 224 -4.51 -12.71 -11.30
C MET A 224 -4.20 -13.70 -12.43
N GLY A 225 -5.12 -13.94 -13.35
CA GLY A 225 -4.89 -14.78 -14.54
C GLY A 225 -3.75 -14.27 -15.41
N LEU A 226 -3.64 -12.96 -15.60
CA LEU A 226 -2.53 -12.31 -16.30
C LEU A 226 -1.20 -12.54 -15.56
N LEU A 227 -1.18 -12.32 -14.24
CA LEU A 227 0.00 -12.56 -13.40
C LEU A 227 0.43 -14.04 -13.44
N GLY A 228 -0.52 -14.97 -13.34
CA GLY A 228 -0.27 -16.40 -13.37
C GLY A 228 0.42 -16.86 -14.65
N LYS A 229 -0.03 -16.39 -15.81
CA LYS A 229 0.61 -16.69 -17.10
C LYS A 229 2.07 -16.26 -17.13
N GLU A 230 2.38 -15.05 -16.66
CA GLU A 230 3.74 -14.52 -16.64
C GLU A 230 4.68 -15.20 -15.63
N ILE A 231 4.16 -15.68 -14.51
CA ILE A 231 4.95 -16.44 -13.52
C ILE A 231 5.26 -17.85 -14.05
N LEU A 232 4.27 -18.51 -14.66
CA LEU A 232 4.38 -19.88 -15.15
C LEU A 232 5.29 -20.03 -16.37
N LEU A 233 5.48 -18.97 -17.17
CA LEU A 233 6.41 -18.99 -18.30
C LEU A 233 7.88 -18.97 -17.85
N LYS A 234 8.17 -18.87 -16.55
CA LYS A 234 9.52 -18.78 -15.98
C LYS A 234 9.94 -19.97 -15.13
N ALA A 235 9.02 -20.88 -14.85
CA ALA A 235 9.24 -22.12 -14.13
C ALA A 235 9.53 -23.26 -15.10
#